data_837641476925fe09c4be00efd4879ba4
#
_entry.id   837641476925fe09c4be00efd4879ba4
#
_cell.length_a   1.000
_cell.length_b   1.000
_cell.length_c   1.000
_cell.angle_alpha   90.00
_cell.angle_beta   90.00
_cell.angle_gamma   90.00
#
_symmetry.space_group_name_H-M   'P 1'
#
loop_
_entity.id
_entity.type
_entity.pdbx_description
1 polymer ?
#
loop_
_entity_poly.entity_id
_entity_poly.type
_entity_poly.pdbx_seq_one_letter_code
_entity_poly.pdbx_strand_id
1 'polypeptide(L)'
;MARLNEVYKKEIAPKLKEELGLSNVMEIPKITKITLNMGVGEALGDKKALENAVADMALIAGQKPIINNARKSIAGFKVREGWPIGCKVTLRGERMYEFLERLISIAIPRIRDFRGISPKSFDGHGNFSMGISEQIIFPEIDYDKVDTLRGMDITITTSARNNDEGRALLRAFSFPLKG
;
A
#
# COMPACT_ATOMS: atom_id res chain seq x y z
N MET A 1 -18.88 7.09 -5.86
CA MET A 1 -18.18 7.03 -4.54
C MET A 1 -17.71 5.61 -4.30
N ALA A 2 -16.50 5.43 -3.79
CA ALA A 2 -15.99 4.09 -3.46
C ALA A 2 -16.88 3.45 -2.38
N ARG A 3 -17.38 2.24 -2.64
CA ARG A 3 -18.27 1.49 -1.74
C ARG A 3 -17.69 1.42 -0.31
N LEU A 4 -16.40 1.17 -0.20
CA LEU A 4 -15.73 1.03 1.09
C LEU A 4 -15.70 2.34 1.92
N ASN A 5 -15.70 3.51 1.28
CA ASN A 5 -15.82 4.81 1.94
C ASN A 5 -17.20 4.98 2.60
N GLU A 6 -18.27 4.54 1.91
CA GLU A 6 -19.60 4.58 2.47
C GLU A 6 -19.77 3.60 3.64
N VAL A 7 -19.24 2.39 3.50
CA VAL A 7 -19.21 1.38 4.56
C VAL A 7 -18.45 1.92 5.78
N TYR A 8 -17.30 2.57 5.58
CA TYR A 8 -16.57 3.20 6.67
C TYR A 8 -17.46 4.20 7.44
N LYS A 9 -18.12 5.12 6.73
CA LYS A 9 -18.93 6.17 7.37
C LYS A 9 -20.17 5.64 8.06
N LYS A 10 -20.86 4.65 7.45
CA LYS A 10 -22.15 4.16 7.93
C LYS A 10 -22.02 3.06 9.00
N GLU A 11 -21.02 2.21 8.90
CA GLU A 11 -20.93 0.99 9.71
C GLU A 11 -19.64 0.94 10.56
N ILE A 12 -18.47 1.21 9.97
CA ILE A 12 -17.19 1.01 10.64
C ILE A 12 -16.96 2.09 11.70
N ALA A 13 -17.16 3.35 11.36
CA ALA A 13 -16.89 4.45 12.28
C ALA A 13 -17.74 4.40 13.56
N PRO A 14 -19.07 4.13 13.53
CA PRO A 14 -19.84 3.95 14.74
C PRO A 14 -19.36 2.79 15.61
N LYS A 15 -19.07 1.63 15.00
CA LYS A 15 -18.57 0.45 15.71
C LYS A 15 -17.22 0.72 16.40
N LEU A 16 -16.28 1.37 15.69
CA LEU A 16 -14.99 1.74 16.27
C LEU A 16 -15.12 2.73 17.43
N LYS A 17 -16.07 3.65 17.33
CA LYS A 17 -16.35 4.59 18.43
C LYS A 17 -16.75 3.86 19.70
N GLU A 18 -17.62 2.87 19.60
CA GLU A 18 -18.06 2.04 20.74
C GLU A 18 -16.93 1.14 21.26
N GLU A 19 -16.25 0.44 20.37
CA GLU A 19 -15.17 -0.50 20.71
C GLU A 19 -13.99 0.19 21.41
N LEU A 20 -13.62 1.38 20.96
CA LEU A 20 -12.51 2.15 21.52
C LEU A 20 -12.93 3.12 22.64
N GLY A 21 -14.22 3.19 22.96
CA GLY A 21 -14.74 4.07 24.02
C GLY A 21 -14.51 5.56 23.76
N LEU A 22 -14.53 5.99 22.49
CA LEU A 22 -14.23 7.37 22.12
C LEU A 22 -15.43 8.29 22.33
N SER A 23 -15.20 9.42 23.00
CA SER A 23 -16.24 10.43 23.22
C SER A 23 -16.51 11.27 21.96
N ASN A 24 -15.44 11.65 21.26
CA ASN A 24 -15.50 12.54 20.10
C ASN A 24 -15.46 11.75 18.78
N VAL A 25 -16.38 12.08 17.87
CA VAL A 25 -16.43 11.49 16.52
C VAL A 25 -15.15 11.80 15.71
N MET A 26 -14.51 12.93 15.96
CA MET A 26 -13.30 13.32 15.25
C MET A 26 -12.04 12.56 15.69
N GLU A 27 -12.10 11.83 16.80
CA GLU A 27 -11.02 10.97 17.29
C GLU A 27 -11.01 9.58 16.65
N ILE A 28 -12.11 9.20 15.99
CA ILE A 28 -12.22 7.88 15.36
C ILE A 28 -11.09 7.70 14.34
N PRO A 29 -10.30 6.61 14.45
CA PRO A 29 -9.21 6.36 13.53
C PRO A 29 -9.71 6.15 12.10
N LYS A 30 -9.03 6.75 11.14
CA LYS A 30 -9.34 6.66 9.71
C LYS A 30 -8.06 6.44 8.90
N ILE A 31 -8.19 5.87 7.72
CA ILE A 31 -7.09 5.78 6.76
C ILE A 31 -6.92 7.16 6.11
N THR A 32 -5.72 7.70 6.16
CA THR A 32 -5.41 9.03 5.61
C THR A 32 -4.81 8.97 4.21
N LYS A 33 -3.94 8.00 3.97
CA LYS A 33 -3.32 7.74 2.67
C LYS A 33 -2.83 6.30 2.58
N ILE A 34 -2.68 5.81 1.35
CA ILE A 34 -1.94 4.58 1.05
C ILE A 34 -0.79 4.97 0.11
N THR A 35 0.42 4.57 0.47
CA THR A 35 1.61 4.80 -0.33
C THR A 35 2.09 3.47 -0.90
N LEU A 36 2.24 3.43 -2.22
CA LEU A 36 2.85 2.31 -2.93
C LEU A 36 4.26 2.73 -3.33
N ASN A 37 5.22 1.85 -3.12
CA ASN A 37 6.61 2.07 -3.49
C ASN A 37 7.16 0.84 -4.19
N MET A 38 7.89 1.05 -5.26
CA MET A 38 8.58 0.00 -6.00
C MET A 38 10.05 0.41 -6.19
N GLY A 39 10.95 -0.34 -5.57
CA GLY A 39 12.38 -0.18 -5.77
C GLY A 39 12.81 -0.96 -7.00
N VAL A 40 13.46 -0.30 -7.95
CA VAL A 40 13.94 -0.89 -9.20
C VAL A 40 15.45 -0.73 -9.29
N GLY A 41 16.18 -1.65 -8.66
CA GLY A 41 17.65 -1.63 -8.69
C GLY A 41 18.22 -1.87 -10.10
N GLU A 42 17.51 -2.61 -10.93
CA GLU A 42 17.85 -2.88 -12.33
C GLU A 42 17.89 -1.62 -13.19
N ALA A 43 17.19 -0.56 -12.80
CA ALA A 43 17.16 0.73 -13.49
C ALA A 43 18.55 1.37 -13.67
N LEU A 44 19.52 0.96 -12.87
CA LEU A 44 20.91 1.42 -12.98
C LEU A 44 21.59 0.94 -14.27
N GLY A 45 21.21 -0.23 -14.77
CA GLY A 45 21.71 -0.81 -16.02
C GLY A 45 20.74 -0.69 -17.19
N ASP A 46 19.44 -0.74 -16.91
CA ASP A 46 18.38 -0.71 -17.92
C ASP A 46 17.27 0.29 -17.56
N LYS A 47 17.21 1.38 -18.31
CA LYS A 47 16.16 2.39 -18.14
C LYS A 47 14.75 1.88 -18.46
N LYS A 48 14.62 0.89 -19.35
CA LYS A 48 13.33 0.30 -19.69
C LYS A 48 12.70 -0.42 -18.53
N ALA A 49 13.51 -1.05 -17.66
CA ALA A 49 13.02 -1.70 -16.45
C ALA A 49 12.24 -0.73 -15.54
N LEU A 50 12.71 0.51 -15.42
CA LEU A 50 12.00 1.54 -14.66
C LEU A 50 10.73 2.04 -15.37
N GLU A 51 10.78 2.22 -16.69
CA GLU A 51 9.61 2.63 -17.49
C GLU A 51 8.48 1.59 -17.37
N ASN A 52 8.81 0.31 -17.45
CA ASN A 52 7.87 -0.79 -17.26
C ASN A 52 7.30 -0.79 -15.83
N ALA A 53 8.14 -0.62 -14.80
CA ALA A 53 7.70 -0.53 -13.42
C ALA A 53 6.76 0.66 -13.17
N VAL A 54 7.03 1.81 -13.78
CA VAL A 54 6.15 2.99 -13.73
C VAL A 54 4.82 2.72 -14.42
N ALA A 55 4.83 2.02 -15.56
CA ALA A 55 3.61 1.64 -16.27
C ALA A 55 2.75 0.68 -15.45
N ASP A 56 3.35 -0.38 -14.88
CA ASP A 56 2.66 -1.33 -14.01
C ASP A 56 2.04 -0.63 -12.79
N MET A 57 2.81 0.20 -12.11
CA MET A 57 2.31 0.94 -10.97
C MET A 57 1.20 1.92 -11.35
N ALA A 58 1.25 2.53 -12.54
CA ALA A 58 0.19 3.42 -13.02
C ALA A 58 -1.13 2.66 -13.24
N LEU A 59 -1.07 1.43 -13.76
CA LEU A 59 -2.23 0.56 -13.92
C LEU A 59 -2.83 0.18 -12.55
N ILE A 60 -2.00 -0.24 -11.60
CA ILE A 60 -2.43 -0.64 -10.26
C ILE A 60 -3.05 0.55 -9.50
N ALA A 61 -2.40 1.70 -9.54
CA ALA A 61 -2.80 2.87 -8.76
C ALA A 61 -3.91 3.71 -9.42
N GLY A 62 -4.10 3.61 -10.71
CA GLY A 62 -5.01 4.46 -11.48
C GLY A 62 -4.56 5.93 -11.56
N GLN A 63 -3.30 6.22 -11.23
CA GLN A 63 -2.68 7.54 -11.38
C GLN A 63 -1.20 7.43 -11.67
N LYS A 64 -0.62 8.48 -12.25
CA LYS A 64 0.79 8.52 -12.64
C LYS A 64 1.70 8.49 -11.42
N PRO A 65 2.64 7.52 -11.32
CA PRO A 65 3.66 7.47 -10.28
C PRO A 65 4.70 8.58 -10.42
N ILE A 66 5.39 8.87 -9.32
CA ILE A 66 6.56 9.75 -9.29
C ILE A 66 7.81 8.89 -9.29
N ILE A 67 8.77 9.22 -10.15
CA ILE A 67 10.07 8.57 -10.17
C ILE A 67 10.90 9.09 -8.99
N ASN A 68 11.49 8.17 -8.24
CA ASN A 68 12.37 8.48 -7.13
C ASN A 68 13.82 8.43 -7.60
N ASN A 69 14.54 9.53 -7.37
CA ASN A 69 15.95 9.64 -7.68
C ASN A 69 16.80 9.43 -6.42
N ALA A 70 18.01 8.90 -6.61
CA ALA A 70 18.98 8.74 -5.54
C ALA A 70 19.40 10.11 -4.97
N ARG A 71 19.41 10.22 -3.65
CA ARG A 71 19.78 11.46 -2.94
C ARG A 71 21.28 11.62 -2.75
N LYS A 72 22.00 10.49 -2.71
CA LYS A 72 23.45 10.45 -2.49
C LYS A 72 24.10 9.40 -3.39
N SER A 73 25.32 9.67 -3.81
CA SER A 73 26.14 8.67 -4.52
C SER A 73 26.69 7.64 -3.55
N ILE A 74 26.54 6.36 -3.87
CA ILE A 74 27.06 5.24 -3.06
C ILE A 74 27.83 4.30 -4.01
N ALA A 75 29.15 4.26 -3.87
CA ALA A 75 30.04 3.49 -4.75
C ALA A 75 29.77 1.97 -4.65
N GLY A 76 29.48 1.44 -3.45
CA GLY A 76 29.17 0.02 -3.25
C GLY A 76 27.96 -0.48 -4.02
N PHE A 77 26.96 0.38 -4.27
CA PHE A 77 25.78 0.07 -5.06
C PHE A 77 25.84 0.60 -6.50
N LYS A 78 26.96 1.18 -6.90
CA LYS A 78 27.17 1.80 -8.24
C LYS A 78 26.09 2.85 -8.59
N VAL A 79 25.61 3.57 -7.57
CA VAL A 79 24.57 4.60 -7.69
C VAL A 79 25.20 5.98 -7.63
N ARG A 80 24.79 6.88 -8.52
CA ARG A 80 25.11 8.32 -8.48
C ARG A 80 23.90 9.12 -8.06
N GLU A 81 24.17 10.27 -7.43
CA GLU A 81 23.12 11.22 -7.11
C GLU A 81 22.33 11.65 -8.35
N GLY A 82 21.01 11.77 -8.20
CA GLY A 82 20.11 12.11 -9.29
C GLY A 82 19.71 10.94 -10.20
N TRP A 83 20.28 9.75 -10.03
CA TRP A 83 19.88 8.60 -10.84
C TRP A 83 18.54 8.04 -10.39
N PRO A 84 17.64 7.68 -11.35
CA PRO A 84 16.35 7.12 -11.03
C PRO A 84 16.52 5.67 -10.54
N ILE A 85 15.95 5.38 -9.36
CA ILE A 85 16.11 4.09 -8.68
C ILE A 85 14.81 3.40 -8.32
N GLY A 86 13.67 4.04 -8.56
CA GLY A 86 12.37 3.49 -8.25
C GLY A 86 11.23 4.45 -8.54
N CYS A 87 10.04 4.03 -8.21
CA CYS A 87 8.85 4.86 -8.35
C CYS A 87 7.93 4.69 -7.14
N LYS A 88 7.11 5.70 -6.88
CA LYS A 88 6.11 5.69 -5.82
C LYS A 88 4.84 6.39 -6.23
N VAL A 89 3.75 6.05 -5.55
CA VAL A 89 2.47 6.75 -5.68
C VAL A 89 1.82 6.87 -4.32
N THR A 90 1.12 7.97 -4.10
CA THR A 90 0.33 8.19 -2.89
C THR A 90 -1.14 8.33 -3.26
N LEU A 91 -1.94 7.44 -2.72
CA LEU A 91 -3.39 7.40 -2.93
C LEU A 91 -4.13 8.04 -1.76
N ARG A 92 -5.13 8.87 -2.07
CA ARG A 92 -6.01 9.54 -1.10
C ARG A 92 -7.46 9.53 -1.59
N GLY A 93 -8.39 9.75 -0.67
CA GLY A 93 -9.80 9.87 -0.98
C GLY A 93 -10.41 8.63 -1.63
N GLU A 94 -11.18 8.78 -2.68
CA GLU A 94 -11.90 7.67 -3.32
C GLU A 94 -10.94 6.62 -3.91
N ARG A 95 -9.89 7.04 -4.59
CA ARG A 95 -8.89 6.11 -5.17
C ARG A 95 -8.20 5.25 -4.12
N MET A 96 -7.97 5.80 -2.94
CA MET A 96 -7.41 5.05 -1.81
C MET A 96 -8.34 3.93 -1.36
N TYR A 97 -9.64 4.21 -1.22
CA TYR A 97 -10.62 3.20 -0.81
C TYR A 97 -10.86 2.15 -1.90
N GLU A 98 -10.88 2.54 -3.17
CA GLU A 98 -10.97 1.61 -4.29
C GLU A 98 -9.76 0.66 -4.35
N PHE A 99 -8.56 1.20 -4.16
CA PHE A 99 -7.36 0.38 -4.07
C PHE A 99 -7.40 -0.56 -2.87
N LEU A 100 -7.82 -0.08 -1.69
CA LEU A 100 -7.94 -0.91 -0.49
C LEU A 100 -8.95 -2.05 -0.69
N GLU A 101 -10.08 -1.79 -1.32
CA GLU A 101 -11.10 -2.80 -1.62
C GLU A 101 -10.52 -3.90 -2.54
N ARG A 102 -9.82 -3.52 -3.61
CA ARG A 102 -9.16 -4.48 -4.51
C ARG A 102 -8.03 -5.25 -3.81
N LEU A 103 -7.26 -4.57 -2.97
CA LEU A 103 -6.19 -5.20 -2.19
C LEU A 103 -6.75 -6.32 -1.31
N ILE A 104 -7.81 -6.03 -0.55
CA ILE A 104 -8.39 -6.99 0.40
C ILE A 104 -9.15 -8.11 -0.31
N SER A 105 -9.98 -7.77 -1.29
CA SER A 105 -10.90 -8.74 -1.90
C SER A 105 -10.28 -9.58 -3.01
N ILE A 106 -9.28 -9.05 -3.72
CA ILE A 106 -8.73 -9.68 -4.92
C ILE A 106 -7.23 -9.99 -4.77
N ALA A 107 -6.41 -8.98 -4.44
CA ALA A 107 -4.97 -9.12 -4.49
C ALA A 107 -4.41 -10.02 -3.38
N ILE A 108 -4.80 -9.79 -2.13
CA ILE A 108 -4.32 -10.58 -0.99
C ILE A 108 -4.66 -12.07 -1.12
N PRO A 109 -5.89 -12.48 -1.48
CA PRO A 109 -6.21 -13.90 -1.69
C PRO A 109 -5.41 -14.58 -2.82
N ARG A 110 -4.86 -13.80 -3.76
CA ARG A 110 -4.02 -14.30 -4.86
C ARG A 110 -2.53 -14.42 -4.50
N ILE A 111 -2.13 -13.96 -3.32
CA ILE A 111 -0.75 -14.13 -2.85
C ILE A 111 -0.47 -15.63 -2.66
N ARG A 112 0.64 -16.09 -3.23
CA ARG A 112 1.09 -17.46 -3.11
C ARG A 112 1.38 -17.81 -1.64
N ASP A 113 0.88 -18.96 -1.18
CA ASP A 113 1.06 -19.46 0.20
C ASP A 113 0.65 -18.45 1.30
N PHE A 114 -0.41 -17.68 1.03
CA PHE A 114 -0.89 -16.69 1.98
C PHE A 114 -1.39 -17.34 3.28
N ARG A 115 -0.79 -16.94 4.41
CA ARG A 115 -1.13 -17.44 5.76
C ARG A 115 -1.56 -16.33 6.72
N GLY A 116 -2.03 -15.20 6.20
CA GLY A 116 -2.33 -14.00 6.97
C GLY A 116 -1.12 -13.08 7.11
N ILE A 117 -1.39 -11.84 7.47
CA ILE A 117 -0.38 -10.77 7.56
C ILE A 117 0.03 -10.59 9.02
N SER A 118 1.34 -10.45 9.26
CA SER A 118 1.87 -10.29 10.60
C SER A 118 1.41 -8.99 11.26
N PRO A 119 0.87 -9.04 12.49
CA PRO A 119 0.54 -7.83 13.24
C PRO A 119 1.76 -7.04 13.72
N LYS A 120 2.98 -7.58 13.55
CA LYS A 120 4.23 -6.90 13.93
C LYS A 120 4.65 -5.81 12.92
N SER A 121 3.96 -5.70 11.80
CA SER A 121 4.26 -4.72 10.75
C SER A 121 3.70 -3.32 11.01
N PHE A 122 3.27 -3.03 12.23
CA PHE A 122 2.90 -1.69 12.70
C PHE A 122 4.13 -0.94 13.22
N ASP A 123 4.15 0.37 13.01
CA ASP A 123 5.28 1.26 13.35
C ASP A 123 5.28 1.84 14.79
N GLY A 124 4.31 1.50 15.62
CA GLY A 124 4.10 2.09 16.94
C GLY A 124 3.05 3.21 16.96
N HIS A 125 2.76 3.82 15.83
CA HIS A 125 1.82 4.93 15.68
C HIS A 125 0.55 4.56 14.90
N GLY A 126 0.27 3.26 14.76
CA GLY A 126 -0.92 2.77 14.07
C GLY A 126 -0.82 2.75 12.54
N ASN A 127 0.33 3.03 11.95
CA ASN A 127 0.57 2.86 10.53
C ASN A 127 1.03 1.43 10.25
N PHE A 128 0.63 0.90 9.10
CA PHE A 128 0.87 -0.48 8.73
C PHE A 128 1.62 -0.56 7.40
N SER A 129 2.63 -1.42 7.31
CA SER A 129 3.39 -1.64 6.09
C SER A 129 3.47 -3.12 5.76
N MET A 130 3.31 -3.46 4.49
CA MET A 130 3.48 -4.82 3.97
C MET A 130 4.23 -4.81 2.65
N GLY A 131 5.04 -5.84 2.42
CA GLY A 131 5.67 -6.12 1.14
C GLY A 131 4.91 -7.18 0.36
N ILE A 132 4.81 -7.00 -0.93
CA ILE A 132 4.30 -7.95 -1.89
C ILE A 132 5.46 -8.35 -2.79
N SER A 133 5.65 -9.65 -3.01
CA SER A 133 6.78 -10.16 -3.80
C SER A 133 6.54 -10.02 -5.31
N GLU A 134 5.28 -10.03 -5.75
CA GLU A 134 4.92 -10.12 -7.16
C GLU A 134 3.77 -9.16 -7.48
N GLN A 135 3.97 -8.26 -8.47
CA GLN A 135 2.92 -7.32 -8.91
C GLN A 135 1.76 -8.00 -9.65
N ILE A 136 1.95 -9.22 -10.13
CA ILE A 136 0.93 -9.98 -10.88
C ILE A 136 -0.31 -10.39 -10.06
N ILE A 137 -0.28 -10.21 -8.74
CA ILE A 137 -1.46 -10.45 -7.90
C ILE A 137 -2.60 -9.48 -8.19
N PHE A 138 -2.27 -8.30 -8.76
CA PHE A 138 -3.27 -7.33 -9.17
C PHE A 138 -3.88 -7.70 -10.52
N PRO A 139 -5.22 -7.69 -10.63
CA PRO A 139 -5.91 -8.11 -11.85
C PRO A 139 -5.67 -7.16 -13.04
N GLU A 140 -5.21 -5.94 -12.79
CA GLU A 140 -4.89 -4.95 -13.81
C GLU A 140 -3.63 -5.28 -14.59
N ILE A 141 -2.79 -6.15 -14.03
CA ILE A 141 -1.52 -6.56 -14.63
C ILE A 141 -1.73 -7.84 -15.45
N ASP A 142 -1.43 -7.74 -16.72
CA ASP A 142 -1.45 -8.86 -17.66
C ASP A 142 -0.13 -9.62 -17.58
N TYR A 143 -0.18 -10.88 -17.15
CA TYR A 143 1.00 -11.72 -16.96
C TYR A 143 1.86 -11.83 -18.25
N ASP A 144 1.22 -11.89 -19.41
CA ASP A 144 1.92 -12.06 -20.69
C ASP A 144 2.71 -10.81 -21.12
N LYS A 145 2.43 -9.66 -20.51
CA LYS A 145 3.10 -8.38 -20.80
C LYS A 145 4.17 -8.00 -19.79
N VAL A 146 4.28 -8.77 -18.68
CA VAL A 146 5.26 -8.51 -17.64
C VAL A 146 6.65 -8.98 -18.10
N ASP A 147 7.61 -8.08 -18.10
CA ASP A 147 9.01 -8.37 -18.40
C ASP A 147 9.72 -9.08 -17.23
N THR A 148 9.50 -8.60 -16.00
CA THR A 148 10.14 -9.13 -14.80
C THR A 148 9.18 -9.02 -13.62
N LEU A 149 9.16 -10.03 -12.74
CA LEU A 149 8.41 -9.98 -11.48
C LEU A 149 9.08 -8.98 -10.53
N ARG A 150 8.32 -8.00 -10.06
CA ARG A 150 8.80 -6.96 -9.14
C ARG A 150 7.99 -6.95 -7.87
N GLY A 151 8.71 -6.80 -6.76
CA GLY A 151 8.11 -6.56 -5.46
C GLY A 151 7.64 -5.12 -5.31
N MET A 152 6.69 -4.93 -4.40
CA MET A 152 6.13 -3.63 -4.07
C MET A 152 5.84 -3.52 -2.59
N ASP A 153 6.14 -2.37 -2.01
CA ASP A 153 5.79 -2.03 -0.64
C ASP A 153 4.49 -1.23 -0.60
N ILE A 154 3.59 -1.63 0.28
CA ILE A 154 2.32 -0.94 0.53
C ILE A 154 2.33 -0.45 1.96
N THR A 155 2.21 0.86 2.15
CA THR A 155 2.11 1.48 3.46
C THR A 155 0.76 2.15 3.63
N ILE A 156 0.00 1.72 4.62
CA ILE A 156 -1.29 2.27 5.01
C ILE A 156 -1.05 3.23 6.17
N THR A 157 -1.22 4.51 5.94
CA THR A 157 -1.10 5.55 6.97
C THR A 157 -2.47 5.85 7.55
N THR A 158 -2.58 5.80 8.87
CA THR A 158 -3.83 6.04 9.58
C THR A 158 -3.73 7.28 10.48
N SER A 159 -4.84 7.71 11.05
CA SER A 159 -4.89 8.72 12.10
C SER A 159 -4.93 8.12 13.50
N ALA A 160 -4.69 6.81 13.65
CA ALA A 160 -4.62 6.13 14.93
C ALA A 160 -3.47 6.67 15.79
N ARG A 161 -3.64 6.66 17.10
CA ARG A 161 -2.62 7.13 18.08
C ARG A 161 -1.63 6.04 18.43
N ASN A 162 -2.07 4.80 18.37
CA ASN A 162 -1.29 3.63 18.73
C ASN A 162 -1.60 2.44 17.80
N ASN A 163 -0.86 1.35 17.98
CA ASN A 163 -1.03 0.15 17.16
C ASN A 163 -2.36 -0.56 17.41
N ASP A 164 -2.93 -0.47 18.60
CA ASP A 164 -4.18 -1.17 18.94
C ASP A 164 -5.36 -0.52 18.20
N GLU A 165 -5.42 0.82 18.19
CA GLU A 165 -6.39 1.55 17.37
C GLU A 165 -6.22 1.25 15.86
N GLY A 166 -4.96 1.18 15.38
CA GLY A 166 -4.64 0.82 14.01
C GLY A 166 -5.09 -0.60 13.66
N ARG A 167 -4.88 -1.57 14.56
CA ARG A 167 -5.36 -2.95 14.39
C ARG A 167 -6.88 -3.04 14.36
N ALA A 168 -7.56 -2.35 15.27
CA ALA A 168 -9.01 -2.30 15.32
C ALA A 168 -9.56 -1.73 13.99
N LEU A 169 -8.97 -0.64 13.49
CA LEU A 169 -9.33 -0.05 12.22
C LEU A 169 -9.18 -1.04 11.04
N LEU A 170 -8.02 -1.69 10.90
CA LEU A 170 -7.78 -2.62 9.80
C LEU A 170 -8.66 -3.88 9.91
N ARG A 171 -8.90 -4.39 11.13
CA ARG A 171 -9.85 -5.50 11.35
C ARG A 171 -11.27 -5.13 10.94
N ALA A 172 -11.71 -3.92 11.23
CA ALA A 172 -13.01 -3.42 10.82
C ALA A 172 -13.19 -3.36 9.30
N PHE A 173 -12.09 -3.16 8.55
CA PHE A 173 -12.05 -3.29 7.09
C PHE A 173 -11.90 -4.74 6.60
N SER A 174 -11.97 -5.72 7.48
CA SER A 174 -11.74 -7.15 7.15
C SER A 174 -10.34 -7.44 6.59
N PHE A 175 -9.34 -6.66 7.02
CA PHE A 175 -7.96 -6.89 6.63
C PHE A 175 -7.45 -8.18 7.30
N PRO A 176 -6.84 -9.13 6.57
CA PRO A 176 -6.53 -10.47 7.07
C PRO A 176 -5.28 -10.50 7.96
N LEU A 177 -5.32 -9.83 9.09
CA LEU A 177 -4.28 -9.88 10.12
C LEU A 177 -4.32 -11.25 10.82
N LYS A 178 -3.14 -11.81 11.08
CA LYS A 178 -3.01 -12.96 11.99
C LYS A 178 -3.46 -12.55 13.40
N GLY A 179 -4.23 -13.42 14.04
CA GLY A 179 -4.65 -13.24 15.41
C GLY A 179 -3.49 -13.27 16.41
#